data_8a804a38529cf7b86b2e652139522564
#
_entry.id   8a804a38529cf7b86b2e652139522564
#
_cell.length_a   1.000
_cell.length_b   1.000
_cell.length_c   1.000
_cell.angle_alpha   90.00
_cell.angle_beta   90.00
_cell.angle_gamma   90.00
#
_symmetry.space_group_name_H-M   'P 1'
#
loop_
_entity.id
_entity.type
_entity.pdbx_description
1 polymer ?
#
loop_
_entity_poly.entity_id
_entity_poly.type
_entity_poly.pdbx_seq_one_letter_code
_entity_poly.pdbx_strand_id
1 'polypeptide(L)'
;MSPRLMVDCSHGNSLKNHKNQPRVAHSLAEQIAGGESAIMGVMIESHINEGSQKVPAEGKSGLKYGVSITDACIHWDDTEAVLEELAQAVQKRRKAAGANDANGHA
;
A
#
# COMPACT_ATOMS: atom_id res chain seq x y z
N MET A 1 16.59 19.91 5.84
CA MET A 1 15.41 19.43 5.10
C MET A 1 15.05 18.03 5.59
N SER A 2 13.81 17.84 6.00
CA SER A 2 13.37 16.51 6.46
C SER A 2 13.21 15.57 5.27
N PRO A 3 13.72 14.35 5.36
CA PRO A 3 13.52 13.37 4.28
C PRO A 3 12.04 13.02 4.15
N ARG A 4 11.61 12.81 2.93
CA ARG A 4 10.23 12.40 2.62
C ARG A 4 10.27 11.33 1.56
N LEU A 5 9.60 10.21 1.83
CA LEU A 5 9.61 9.03 0.97
C LEU A 5 8.20 8.62 0.59
N MET A 6 8.02 8.30 -0.67
CA MET A 6 6.87 7.55 -1.13
C MET A 6 7.37 6.13 -1.41
N VAL A 7 6.74 5.14 -0.80
CA VAL A 7 7.19 3.76 -0.90
C VAL A 7 6.30 2.98 -1.86
N ASP A 8 6.93 2.34 -2.83
CA ASP A 8 6.26 1.46 -3.78
C ASP A 8 6.11 0.08 -3.14
N CYS A 9 4.86 -0.31 -2.84
CA CYS A 9 4.55 -1.62 -2.23
C CYS A 9 4.55 -2.75 -3.26
N SER A 10 4.55 -2.41 -4.55
CA SER A 10 4.58 -3.39 -5.63
C SER A 10 6.03 -3.64 -6.10
N HIS A 11 6.22 -4.00 -7.32
CA HIS A 11 7.52 -4.14 -7.99
C HIS A 11 8.63 -4.75 -7.10
N GLY A 12 9.73 -4.04 -6.89
CA GLY A 12 10.90 -4.56 -6.18
C GLY A 12 10.64 -4.96 -4.73
N ASN A 13 9.88 -4.16 -3.99
CA ASN A 13 9.60 -4.43 -2.58
C ASN A 13 8.74 -5.69 -2.40
N SER A 14 7.88 -5.99 -3.36
CA SER A 14 7.01 -7.18 -3.31
C SER A 14 7.60 -8.35 -4.09
N LEU A 15 8.81 -8.21 -4.63
CA LEU A 15 9.43 -9.19 -5.53
C LEU A 15 8.54 -9.44 -6.76
N LYS A 16 7.79 -8.42 -7.17
CA LYS A 16 6.83 -8.45 -8.29
C LYS A 16 5.68 -9.45 -8.10
N ASN A 17 5.44 -9.90 -6.87
CA ASN A 17 4.31 -10.76 -6.53
C ASN A 17 3.25 -9.92 -5.82
N HIS A 18 2.08 -9.75 -6.47
CA HIS A 18 1.01 -8.91 -5.92
C HIS A 18 0.58 -9.33 -4.52
N LYS A 19 0.65 -10.62 -4.21
CA LYS A 19 0.28 -11.13 -2.88
C LYS A 19 1.20 -10.65 -1.77
N ASN A 20 2.38 -10.14 -2.13
CA ASN A 20 3.31 -9.58 -1.16
C ASN A 20 3.03 -8.11 -0.86
N GLN A 21 2.22 -7.41 -1.67
CA GLN A 21 1.90 -6.01 -1.43
C GLN A 21 1.29 -5.76 -0.04
N PRO A 22 0.32 -6.56 0.43
CA PRO A 22 -0.21 -6.37 1.79
C PRO A 22 0.86 -6.54 2.88
N ARG A 23 1.83 -7.43 2.67
CA ARG A 23 2.94 -7.60 3.62
C ARG A 23 3.84 -6.37 3.68
N VAL A 24 4.14 -5.79 2.52
CA VAL A 24 4.93 -4.56 2.46
C VAL A 24 4.16 -3.44 3.14
N ALA A 25 2.87 -3.30 2.84
CA ALA A 25 2.03 -2.29 3.47
C ALA A 25 1.95 -2.48 4.99
N HIS A 26 1.87 -3.71 5.47
CA HIS A 26 1.86 -4.01 6.91
C HIS A 26 3.17 -3.57 7.57
N SER A 27 4.31 -3.85 6.95
CA SER A 27 5.61 -3.40 7.44
C SER A 27 5.68 -1.88 7.51
N LEU A 28 5.17 -1.19 6.49
CA LEU A 28 5.12 0.28 6.48
C LEU A 28 4.20 0.80 7.57
N ALA A 29 3.05 0.15 7.77
CA ALA A 29 2.10 0.54 8.81
C ALA A 29 2.75 0.43 10.19
N GLU A 30 3.51 -0.63 10.46
CA GLU A 30 4.22 -0.77 11.73
C GLU A 30 5.25 0.36 11.92
N GLN A 31 5.99 0.70 10.89
CA GLN A 31 6.96 1.79 10.95
C GLN A 31 6.29 3.14 11.20
N ILE A 32 5.19 3.41 10.50
CA ILE A 32 4.41 4.64 10.66
C ILE A 32 3.85 4.71 12.07
N ALA A 33 3.23 3.64 12.56
CA ALA A 33 2.67 3.60 13.91
C ALA A 33 3.74 3.79 14.97
N GLY A 34 4.97 3.34 14.70
CA GLY A 34 6.12 3.51 15.58
C GLY A 34 6.74 4.89 15.54
N GLY A 35 6.22 5.80 14.71
CA GLY A 35 6.68 7.19 14.69
C GLY A 35 7.52 7.59 13.48
N GLU A 36 7.72 6.70 12.49
CA GLU A 36 8.51 7.07 11.30
C GLU A 36 7.82 8.17 10.53
N SER A 37 8.46 9.33 10.47
CA SER A 37 7.89 10.53 9.83
C SER A 37 8.33 10.72 8.38
N ALA A 38 9.34 9.98 7.91
CA ALA A 38 9.84 10.11 6.54
C ALA A 38 8.88 9.50 5.51
N ILE A 39 8.07 8.51 5.91
CA ILE A 39 7.10 7.89 5.01
C ILE A 39 5.90 8.81 4.88
N MET A 40 5.75 9.42 3.69
CA MET A 40 4.66 10.36 3.41
C MET A 40 3.57 9.75 2.54
N GLY A 41 3.85 8.65 1.86
CA GLY A 41 2.88 8.02 0.97
C GLY A 41 3.31 6.64 0.53
N VAL A 42 2.37 5.91 -0.05
CA VAL A 42 2.61 4.57 -0.59
C VAL A 42 2.01 4.47 -1.98
N MET A 43 2.56 3.57 -2.79
CA MET A 43 1.98 3.21 -4.08
C MET A 43 1.63 1.73 -4.05
N ILE A 44 0.40 1.40 -4.41
CA ILE A 44 -0.13 0.04 -4.40
C ILE A 44 -0.82 -0.21 -5.72
N GLU A 45 -0.52 -1.34 -6.34
CA GLU A 45 -1.20 -1.74 -7.57
C GLU A 45 -2.42 -2.57 -7.23
N SER A 46 -3.59 -2.04 -7.55
CA SER A 46 -4.89 -2.57 -7.16
C SER A 46 -5.84 -2.60 -8.35
N HIS A 47 -6.71 -3.60 -8.38
CA HIS A 47 -7.78 -3.69 -9.38
C HIS A 47 -9.00 -4.34 -8.73
N ILE A 48 -10.10 -4.43 -9.50
CA ILE A 48 -11.32 -5.07 -9.01
C ILE A 48 -11.06 -6.51 -8.63
N ASN A 49 -10.36 -7.26 -9.49
CA ASN A 49 -9.95 -8.64 -9.24
C ASN A 49 -8.43 -8.74 -9.24
N GLU A 50 -7.90 -9.71 -8.49
CA GLU A 50 -6.47 -9.85 -8.35
C GLU A 50 -5.78 -10.44 -9.58
N GLY A 51 -4.46 -10.24 -9.62
CA GLY A 51 -3.59 -10.87 -10.59
C GLY A 51 -3.42 -10.05 -11.85
N SER A 52 -3.04 -10.74 -12.91
CA SER A 52 -2.88 -10.15 -14.23
C SER A 52 -3.23 -11.18 -15.29
N GLN A 53 -3.42 -10.72 -16.51
CA GLN A 53 -3.72 -11.57 -17.65
C GLN A 53 -3.04 -11.03 -18.88
N LYS A 54 -2.77 -11.91 -19.83
CA LYS A 54 -2.29 -11.52 -21.16
C LYS A 54 -3.49 -11.25 -22.05
N VAL A 55 -3.36 -10.31 -22.97
CA VAL A 55 -4.40 -10.09 -23.98
C VAL A 55 -4.45 -11.32 -24.87
N PRO A 56 -5.59 -12.06 -24.93
CA PRO A 56 -5.65 -13.27 -25.71
C PRO A 56 -5.67 -13.00 -27.23
N ALA A 57 -5.40 -14.01 -28.01
CA ALA A 57 -5.36 -13.91 -29.47
C ALA A 57 -6.70 -13.43 -30.05
N GLU A 58 -7.81 -13.81 -29.44
CA GLU A 58 -9.16 -13.39 -29.85
C GLU A 58 -9.48 -11.94 -29.44
N GLY A 59 -8.57 -11.26 -28.75
CA GLY A 59 -8.75 -9.85 -28.37
C GLY A 59 -9.68 -9.66 -27.18
N LYS A 60 -10.42 -8.56 -27.19
CA LYS A 60 -11.25 -8.13 -26.04
C LYS A 60 -12.22 -9.20 -25.55
N SER A 61 -12.76 -10.02 -26.43
CA SER A 61 -13.76 -11.02 -26.05
C SER A 61 -13.23 -12.09 -25.11
N GLY A 62 -11.91 -12.32 -25.09
CA GLY A 62 -11.29 -13.29 -24.22
C GLY A 62 -10.81 -12.73 -22.88
N LEU A 63 -10.98 -11.43 -22.65
CA LEU A 63 -10.48 -10.79 -21.42
C LEU A 63 -11.41 -11.03 -20.24
N LYS A 64 -10.81 -11.31 -19.09
CA LYS A 64 -11.55 -11.39 -17.83
C LYS A 64 -11.78 -9.98 -17.30
N TYR A 65 -13.01 -9.70 -16.90
CA TYR A 65 -13.37 -8.41 -16.36
C TYR A 65 -12.63 -8.10 -15.06
N GLY A 66 -12.12 -6.88 -14.95
CA GLY A 66 -11.52 -6.40 -13.70
C GLY A 66 -10.15 -7.00 -13.37
N VAL A 67 -9.46 -7.59 -14.34
CA VAL A 67 -8.11 -8.14 -14.15
C VAL A 67 -7.12 -7.36 -15.02
N SER A 68 -6.01 -6.94 -14.41
CA SER A 68 -4.96 -6.16 -15.09
C SER A 68 -4.40 -6.88 -16.31
N ILE A 69 -4.10 -6.14 -17.38
CA ILE A 69 -3.39 -6.66 -18.55
C ILE A 69 -1.90 -6.29 -18.52
N THR A 70 -1.47 -5.63 -17.48
CA THR A 70 -0.07 -5.29 -17.23
C THR A 70 0.40 -6.03 -15.98
N ASP A 71 0.94 -5.33 -15.00
CA ASP A 71 1.44 -5.96 -13.79
C ASP A 71 0.30 -6.49 -12.91
N ALA A 72 0.58 -7.54 -12.16
CA ALA A 72 -0.41 -8.14 -11.27
C ALA A 72 -0.77 -7.19 -10.12
N CYS A 73 -2.06 -7.12 -9.82
CA CYS A 73 -2.62 -6.23 -8.80
C CYS A 73 -3.26 -7.04 -7.68
N ILE A 74 -3.40 -6.44 -6.49
CA ILE A 74 -4.26 -7.01 -5.44
C ILE A 74 -5.72 -6.70 -5.79
N HIS A 75 -6.64 -7.52 -5.29
CA HIS A 75 -8.05 -7.25 -5.53
C HIS A 75 -8.59 -6.20 -4.56
N TRP A 76 -9.79 -5.70 -4.82
CA TRP A 76 -10.33 -4.56 -4.11
C TRP A 76 -10.50 -4.78 -2.61
N ASP A 77 -10.96 -5.96 -2.20
CA ASP A 77 -11.15 -6.24 -0.77
C ASP A 77 -9.84 -6.15 0.01
N ASP A 78 -8.75 -6.66 -0.55
CA ASP A 78 -7.42 -6.53 0.06
C ASP A 78 -6.97 -5.08 0.11
N THR A 79 -7.31 -4.31 -0.92
CA THR A 79 -6.99 -2.89 -0.97
C THR A 79 -7.66 -2.14 0.17
N GLU A 80 -8.94 -2.40 0.42
CA GLU A 80 -9.66 -1.78 1.53
C GLU A 80 -9.02 -2.09 2.87
N ALA A 81 -8.63 -3.35 3.09
CA ALA A 81 -7.96 -3.76 4.32
C ALA A 81 -6.63 -3.05 4.51
N VAL A 82 -5.85 -2.93 3.45
CA VAL A 82 -4.56 -2.22 3.47
C VAL A 82 -4.75 -0.74 3.80
N LEU A 83 -5.72 -0.09 3.18
CA LEU A 83 -6.00 1.32 3.42
C LEU A 83 -6.41 1.56 4.87
N GLU A 84 -7.24 0.68 5.43
CA GLU A 84 -7.66 0.77 6.82
C GLU A 84 -6.46 0.61 7.76
N GLU A 85 -5.59 -0.35 7.50
CA GLU A 85 -4.40 -0.56 8.32
C GLU A 85 -3.48 0.66 8.30
N LEU A 86 -3.27 1.24 7.12
CA LEU A 86 -2.44 2.44 6.98
C LEU A 86 -3.07 3.65 7.68
N ALA A 87 -4.39 3.79 7.57
CA ALA A 87 -5.11 4.88 8.24
C ALA A 87 -4.96 4.79 9.75
N GLN A 88 -5.09 3.60 10.33
CA GLN A 88 -4.90 3.39 11.75
C GLN A 88 -3.46 3.68 12.18
N ALA A 89 -2.49 3.29 11.36
CA ALA A 89 -1.08 3.57 11.63
C ALA A 89 -0.80 5.07 11.69
N VAL A 90 -1.38 5.84 10.77
CA VAL A 90 -1.24 7.30 10.76
C VAL A 90 -1.87 7.91 12.00
N GLN A 91 -3.03 7.42 12.43
CA GLN A 91 -3.68 7.89 13.64
C GLN A 91 -2.81 7.64 14.87
N LYS A 92 -2.19 6.46 14.97
CA LYS A 92 -1.28 6.12 16.06
C LYS A 92 -0.07 7.06 16.07
N ARG A 93 0.50 7.34 14.91
CA ARG A 93 1.63 8.26 14.78
C ARG A 93 1.25 9.66 15.25
N ARG A 94 0.07 10.13 14.85
CA ARG A 94 -0.43 11.46 15.26
C ARG A 94 -0.64 11.55 16.76
N LYS A 95 -1.19 10.50 17.37
CA LYS A 95 -1.39 10.46 18.82
C LYS A 95 -0.06 10.48 19.57
N ALA A 96 0.92 9.71 19.10
CA ALA A 96 2.26 9.68 19.69
C ALA A 96 2.92 11.06 19.60
N ALA A 97 2.83 11.70 18.44
CA ALA A 97 3.39 13.04 18.24
C ALA A 97 2.66 14.08 19.13
N GLY A 98 1.33 14.00 19.20
CA GLY A 98 0.55 14.89 20.07
C GLY A 98 0.88 14.70 21.53
N ALA A 99 1.03 13.46 21.98
CA ALA A 99 1.42 13.17 23.36
C ALA A 99 2.82 13.70 23.67
N ASN A 100 3.76 13.51 22.73
CA ASN A 100 5.12 14.05 22.87
C ASN A 100 5.11 15.57 22.92
N ASP A 101 4.32 16.21 22.06
CA ASP A 101 4.19 17.66 22.04
C ASP A 101 3.60 18.16 23.37
N ALA A 102 2.54 17.51 23.86
CA ALA A 102 1.93 17.88 25.12
C ALA A 102 2.89 17.75 26.31
N ASN A 103 3.77 16.75 26.28
CA ASN A 103 4.70 16.47 27.36
C ASN A 103 6.06 17.18 27.18
N GLY A 104 6.47 17.40 25.95
CA GLY A 104 7.81 17.94 25.63
C GLY A 104 7.84 19.42 25.34
N HIS A 105 6.70 20.03 25.04
CA HIS A 105 6.61 21.44 24.65
C HIS A 105 5.67 22.23 25.54
N ALA A 106 5.51 21.74 26.73
CA ALA A 106 4.67 22.42 27.69
C ALA A 106 5.14 23.84 27.99
#